data_02478b10b8ef4babaf3293fc01caa7e9
#
_entry.id   02478b10b8ef4babaf3293fc01caa7e9
#
_cell.length_a   1.000
_cell.length_b   1.000
_cell.length_c   1.000
_cell.angle_alpha   90.00
_cell.angle_beta   90.00
_cell.angle_gamma   90.00
#
_symmetry.space_group_name_H-M   'P 1'
#
loop_
_entity.id
_entity.type
_entity.pdbx_description
1 polymer ?
#
loop_
_entity_poly.entity_id
_entity_poly.type
_entity_poly.pdbx_seq_one_letter_code
_entity_poly.pdbx_strand_id
1 'polypeptide(L)'
;MDKPTVQDIFLRFYPRYLDTYHPSPQQSQVAHCIINCKTGAYGANVSICEDCGHPQVHYNSCRNRCCPMCQALPKELWMDKRREDVLDAPYFHVVFTVPQELNPIIYSNQQLLYDALYHSVSATINELTEDAKHLGAKVGYICILHTWGSEMNYHPHIHVILLGGGLTAKNQWRDKGEEFFLPVKVLSKLFRGKYLHELKTLWKDNKLQFFGSSEKYRNHYTFKAVSYTHLRAHETRHDLV
;
A
#
# COMPACT_ATOMS: atom_id res chain seq x y z
N MET A 1 23.50 16.34 16.70
CA MET A 1 23.74 15.05 15.98
C MET A 1 22.63 14.87 14.96
N ASP A 2 22.98 14.77 13.71
CA ASP A 2 21.99 14.48 12.67
C ASP A 2 21.36 13.11 12.90
N LYS A 3 20.07 13.02 12.66
CA LYS A 3 19.34 11.74 12.79
C LYS A 3 19.88 10.75 11.72
N PRO A 4 20.12 9.48 12.07
CA PRO A 4 20.59 8.51 11.10
C PRO A 4 19.58 8.34 9.96
N THR A 5 20.10 8.33 8.75
CA THR A 5 19.31 8.10 7.53
C THR A 5 19.20 6.60 7.23
N VAL A 6 18.27 6.24 6.34
CA VAL A 6 18.18 4.85 5.85
C VAL A 6 19.49 4.44 5.15
N GLN A 7 20.15 5.36 4.47
CA GLN A 7 21.47 5.10 3.85
C GLN A 7 22.51 4.71 4.89
N ASP A 8 22.58 5.42 6.03
CA ASP A 8 23.52 5.11 7.13
C ASP A 8 23.26 3.72 7.72
N ILE A 9 21.97 3.34 7.84
CA ILE A 9 21.59 2.00 8.30
C ILE A 9 22.08 0.94 7.31
N PHE A 10 21.88 1.14 6.02
CA PHE A 10 22.37 0.21 5.00
C PHE A 10 23.90 0.13 4.96
N LEU A 11 24.59 1.28 5.00
CA LEU A 11 26.06 1.32 5.04
C LEU A 11 26.62 0.52 6.22
N ARG A 12 25.96 0.63 7.38
CA ARG A 12 26.46 0.01 8.62
C ARG A 12 26.11 -1.47 8.74
N PHE A 13 24.89 -1.88 8.32
CA PHE A 13 24.36 -3.20 8.64
C PHE A 13 24.20 -4.13 7.46
N TYR A 14 24.15 -3.63 6.23
CA TYR A 14 23.95 -4.47 5.05
C TYR A 14 25.06 -5.50 4.81
N PRO A 15 26.36 -5.20 5.03
CA PRO A 15 27.39 -6.23 4.93
C PRO A 15 27.14 -7.40 5.88
N ARG A 16 26.83 -7.12 7.16
CA ARG A 16 26.49 -8.16 8.14
C ARG A 16 25.21 -8.92 7.81
N TYR A 17 24.23 -8.25 7.19
CA TYR A 17 23.01 -8.92 6.70
C TYR A 17 23.34 -9.98 5.65
N LEU A 18 24.28 -9.72 4.75
CA LEU A 18 24.71 -10.67 3.72
C LEU A 18 25.41 -11.92 4.27
N ASP A 19 25.99 -11.84 5.47
CA ASP A 19 26.59 -13.03 6.14
C ASP A 19 25.55 -14.08 6.51
N THR A 20 24.29 -13.66 6.69
CA THR A 20 23.22 -14.53 7.17
C THR A 20 22.14 -14.78 6.12
N TYR A 21 21.88 -13.78 5.26
CA TYR A 21 20.76 -13.78 4.32
C TYR A 21 21.23 -13.62 2.88
N HIS A 22 20.51 -14.25 1.96
CA HIS A 22 20.77 -14.16 0.53
C HIS A 22 19.64 -13.40 -0.17
N PRO A 23 19.74 -12.06 -0.30
CA PRO A 23 18.73 -11.27 -0.97
C PRO A 23 18.64 -11.60 -2.46
N SER A 24 17.47 -11.45 -3.03
CA SER A 24 17.29 -11.60 -4.48
C SER A 24 18.12 -10.54 -5.24
N PRO A 25 18.42 -10.76 -6.54
CA PRO A 25 19.12 -9.77 -7.36
C PRO A 25 18.46 -8.38 -7.32
N GLN A 26 17.13 -8.32 -7.30
CA GLN A 26 16.37 -7.07 -7.20
C GLN A 26 16.57 -6.38 -5.85
N GLN A 27 16.51 -7.14 -4.75
CA GLN A 27 16.77 -6.59 -3.40
C GLN A 27 18.20 -6.08 -3.28
N SER A 28 19.18 -6.83 -3.80
CA SER A 28 20.60 -6.41 -3.83
C SER A 28 20.79 -5.13 -4.64
N GLN A 29 20.13 -5.02 -5.80
CA GLN A 29 20.16 -3.82 -6.62
C GLN A 29 19.59 -2.61 -5.88
N VAL A 30 18.47 -2.77 -5.18
CA VAL A 30 17.85 -1.70 -4.38
C VAL A 30 18.81 -1.27 -3.25
N ALA A 31 19.40 -2.21 -2.52
CA ALA A 31 20.37 -1.92 -1.46
C ALA A 31 21.56 -1.15 -2.02
N HIS A 32 22.13 -1.59 -3.13
CA HIS A 32 23.23 -0.89 -3.82
C HIS A 32 22.83 0.55 -4.21
N CYS A 33 21.61 0.73 -4.74
CA CYS A 33 21.10 2.05 -5.10
C CYS A 33 20.98 2.98 -3.88
N ILE A 34 20.48 2.47 -2.74
CA ILE A 34 20.35 3.27 -1.50
C ILE A 34 21.73 3.65 -0.96
N ILE A 35 22.64 2.68 -0.87
CA ILE A 35 24.00 2.87 -0.34
C ILE A 35 24.76 3.94 -1.14
N ASN A 36 24.66 3.91 -2.45
CA ASN A 36 25.44 4.77 -3.36
C ASN A 36 24.71 6.06 -3.77
N CYS A 37 23.48 6.28 -3.31
CA CYS A 37 22.71 7.45 -3.71
C CYS A 37 23.33 8.76 -3.21
N LYS A 38 23.47 9.73 -4.10
CA LYS A 38 24.12 11.01 -3.83
C LYS A 38 25.57 10.87 -3.30
N THR A 39 26.27 9.86 -3.81
CA THR A 39 27.71 9.69 -3.64
C THR A 39 28.41 9.83 -5.00
N GLY A 40 29.75 9.77 -5.02
CA GLY A 40 30.52 9.78 -6.27
C GLY A 40 30.26 8.61 -7.22
N ALA A 41 29.60 7.53 -6.74
CA ALA A 41 29.33 6.32 -7.53
C ALA A 41 28.46 6.54 -8.77
N TYR A 42 27.58 7.54 -8.75
CA TYR A 42 26.72 7.92 -9.89
C TYR A 42 27.22 9.20 -10.60
N GLY A 43 28.44 9.63 -10.33
CA GLY A 43 28.99 10.87 -10.85
C GLY A 43 28.47 12.11 -10.12
N ALA A 44 28.92 13.26 -10.57
CA ALA A 44 28.57 14.55 -9.99
C ALA A 44 28.51 15.64 -11.07
N ASN A 45 27.74 16.69 -10.77
CA ASN A 45 27.77 17.96 -11.50
C ASN A 45 28.53 18.96 -10.62
N VAL A 46 29.42 19.74 -11.23
CA VAL A 46 30.18 20.79 -10.56
C VAL A 46 29.68 22.13 -11.09
N SER A 47 29.22 22.99 -10.21
CA SER A 47 28.94 24.40 -10.52
C SER A 47 29.96 25.27 -9.84
N ILE A 48 30.35 26.36 -10.48
CA ILE A 48 31.29 27.34 -9.95
C ILE A 48 30.54 28.63 -9.71
N CYS A 49 30.66 29.20 -8.50
CA CYS A 49 30.07 30.48 -8.20
C CYS A 49 30.75 31.57 -9.05
N GLU A 50 29.98 32.35 -9.79
CA GLU A 50 30.51 33.41 -10.66
C GLU A 50 31.15 34.54 -9.86
N ASP A 51 30.67 34.81 -8.62
CA ASP A 51 31.18 35.90 -7.79
C ASP A 51 32.48 35.57 -7.05
N CYS A 52 32.61 34.36 -6.52
CA CYS A 52 33.76 34.01 -5.65
C CYS A 52 34.59 32.81 -6.15
N GLY A 53 34.21 32.18 -7.26
CA GLY A 53 34.91 31.05 -7.84
C GLY A 53 34.80 29.74 -7.04
N HIS A 54 33.98 29.71 -5.98
CA HIS A 54 33.84 28.52 -5.13
C HIS A 54 33.15 27.36 -5.89
N PRO A 55 33.81 26.19 -6.00
CA PRO A 55 33.19 25.03 -6.63
C PRO A 55 32.17 24.36 -5.70
N GLN A 56 30.96 24.08 -6.21
CA GLN A 56 29.92 23.31 -5.54
C GLN A 56 29.70 22.00 -6.28
N VAL A 57 29.86 20.89 -5.56
CA VAL A 57 29.70 19.54 -6.11
C VAL A 57 28.33 19.01 -5.76
N HIS A 58 27.58 18.64 -6.77
CA HIS A 58 26.25 18.01 -6.64
C HIS A 58 26.30 16.57 -7.12
N TYR A 59 26.32 15.62 -6.20
CA TYR A 59 26.33 14.20 -6.52
C TYR A 59 24.99 13.74 -7.11
N ASN A 60 25.05 12.93 -8.15
CA ASN A 60 23.87 12.37 -8.80
C ASN A 60 23.14 11.38 -7.91
N SER A 61 21.81 11.35 -8.05
CA SER A 61 20.93 10.43 -7.34
C SER A 61 20.73 9.11 -8.10
N CYS A 62 20.45 8.02 -7.37
CA CYS A 62 20.24 6.70 -7.98
C CYS A 62 18.92 6.57 -8.76
N ARG A 63 17.97 7.48 -8.57
CA ARG A 63 16.61 7.50 -9.17
C ARG A 63 15.77 6.24 -8.91
N ASN A 64 16.19 5.41 -7.96
CA ASN A 64 15.46 4.20 -7.62
C ASN A 64 14.18 4.53 -6.84
N ARG A 65 13.06 3.90 -7.21
CA ARG A 65 11.76 4.10 -6.56
C ARG A 65 11.71 3.68 -5.09
N CYS A 66 12.63 2.81 -4.66
CA CYS A 66 12.73 2.37 -3.26
C CYS A 66 13.71 3.24 -2.44
N CYS A 67 14.40 4.20 -3.05
CA CYS A 67 15.35 5.06 -2.36
C CYS A 67 14.61 6.21 -1.67
N PRO A 68 14.68 6.34 -0.31
CA PRO A 68 13.97 7.40 0.40
C PRO A 68 14.43 8.81 -0.01
N MET A 69 15.73 8.99 -0.30
CA MET A 69 16.26 10.28 -0.75
C MET A 69 15.73 10.70 -2.12
N CYS A 70 15.59 9.73 -3.05
CA CYS A 70 15.03 9.99 -4.38
C CYS A 70 13.53 10.22 -4.35
N GLN A 71 12.82 9.62 -3.40
CA GLN A 71 11.37 9.72 -3.28
C GLN A 71 10.90 10.90 -2.43
N ALA A 72 11.81 11.61 -1.74
CA ALA A 72 11.42 12.75 -0.89
C ALA A 72 10.66 13.82 -1.66
N LEU A 73 11.25 14.36 -2.73
CA LEU A 73 10.61 15.42 -3.54
C LEU A 73 9.35 14.92 -4.28
N PRO A 74 9.35 13.77 -4.98
CA PRO A 74 8.12 13.24 -5.58
C PRO A 74 6.98 13.06 -4.58
N LYS A 75 7.29 12.62 -3.36
CA LYS A 75 6.31 12.48 -2.29
C LYS A 75 5.72 13.84 -1.89
N GLU A 76 6.54 14.85 -1.64
CA GLU A 76 6.07 16.18 -1.26
C GLU A 76 5.20 16.79 -2.37
N LEU A 77 5.63 16.73 -3.63
CA LEU A 77 4.84 17.21 -4.78
C LEU A 77 3.50 16.48 -4.91
N TRP A 78 3.49 15.17 -4.63
CA TRP A 78 2.25 14.40 -4.62
C TRP A 78 1.32 14.83 -3.48
N MET A 79 1.89 15.04 -2.29
CA MET A 79 1.12 15.50 -1.12
C MET A 79 0.54 16.89 -1.35
N ASP A 80 1.32 17.83 -1.88
CA ASP A 80 0.85 19.18 -2.15
C ASP A 80 -0.32 19.16 -3.15
N LYS A 81 -0.17 18.38 -4.22
CA LYS A 81 -1.27 18.19 -5.18
C LYS A 81 -2.52 17.56 -4.54
N ARG A 82 -2.35 16.64 -3.59
CA ARG A 82 -3.52 16.04 -2.89
C ARG A 82 -4.15 17.02 -1.90
N ARG A 83 -3.38 17.92 -1.29
CA ARG A 83 -3.93 18.98 -0.44
C ARG A 83 -4.88 19.92 -1.17
N GLU A 84 -4.61 20.19 -2.45
CA GLU A 84 -5.48 21.00 -3.29
C GLU A 84 -6.84 20.31 -3.58
N ASP A 85 -6.86 18.97 -3.55
CA ASP A 85 -8.06 18.16 -3.80
C ASP A 85 -8.89 17.91 -2.51
N VAL A 86 -8.41 18.34 -1.33
CA VAL A 86 -9.10 18.12 -0.06
C VAL A 86 -10.34 19.01 0.02
N LEU A 87 -11.49 18.39 0.22
CA LEU A 87 -12.77 19.07 0.42
C LEU A 87 -12.98 19.38 1.89
N ASP A 88 -13.72 20.42 2.19
CA ASP A 88 -14.17 20.75 3.54
C ASP A 88 -15.32 19.81 3.95
N ALA A 89 -14.96 18.58 4.29
CA ALA A 89 -15.86 17.50 4.66
C ALA A 89 -15.12 16.46 5.50
N PRO A 90 -15.82 15.65 6.31
CA PRO A 90 -15.21 14.61 7.11
C PRO A 90 -14.51 13.55 6.23
N TYR A 91 -13.37 13.04 6.71
CA TYR A 91 -12.68 11.91 6.13
C TYR A 91 -12.53 10.77 7.13
N PHE A 92 -12.67 9.56 6.65
CA PHE A 92 -12.56 8.35 7.47
C PHE A 92 -11.41 7.49 7.00
N HIS A 93 -10.66 6.95 7.95
CA HIS A 93 -9.60 6.00 7.69
C HIS A 93 -10.13 4.58 7.91
N VAL A 94 -10.20 3.80 6.83
CA VAL A 94 -10.68 2.42 6.84
C VAL A 94 -9.57 1.50 6.41
N VAL A 95 -9.37 0.37 7.12
CA VAL A 95 -8.34 -0.61 6.79
C VAL A 95 -8.98 -1.95 6.46
N PHE A 96 -8.64 -2.49 5.30
CA PHE A 96 -9.06 -3.82 4.86
C PHE A 96 -7.88 -4.77 4.93
N THR A 97 -7.99 -5.79 5.78
CA THR A 97 -6.92 -6.77 6.00
C THR A 97 -7.31 -8.15 5.50
N VAL A 98 -6.30 -8.93 5.12
CA VAL A 98 -6.45 -10.35 4.80
C VAL A 98 -5.86 -11.21 5.93
N PRO A 99 -6.37 -12.44 6.15
CA PRO A 99 -5.80 -13.33 7.15
C PRO A 99 -4.37 -13.72 6.79
N GLN A 100 -3.54 -13.88 7.81
CA GLN A 100 -2.14 -14.26 7.66
C GLN A 100 -1.96 -15.60 6.94
N GLU A 101 -2.92 -16.50 7.07
CA GLU A 101 -2.94 -17.81 6.41
C GLU A 101 -2.98 -17.72 4.88
N LEU A 102 -3.47 -16.61 4.33
CA LEU A 102 -3.46 -16.34 2.89
C LEU A 102 -2.13 -15.76 2.40
N ASN A 103 -1.27 -15.30 3.28
CA ASN A 103 0.00 -14.65 2.91
C ASN A 103 0.86 -15.48 1.96
N PRO A 104 1.04 -16.81 2.15
CA PRO A 104 1.83 -17.61 1.21
C PRO A 104 1.25 -17.64 -0.21
N ILE A 105 -0.09 -17.67 -0.35
CA ILE A 105 -0.76 -17.66 -1.66
C ILE A 105 -0.59 -16.27 -2.30
N ILE A 106 -0.82 -15.21 -1.51
CA ILE A 106 -0.71 -13.83 -1.99
C ILE A 106 0.73 -13.53 -2.42
N TYR A 107 1.72 -13.96 -1.64
CA TYR A 107 3.13 -13.76 -1.95
C TYR A 107 3.54 -14.41 -3.28
N SER A 108 3.02 -15.59 -3.56
CA SER A 108 3.26 -16.31 -4.82
C SER A 108 2.52 -15.69 -6.02
N ASN A 109 1.50 -14.84 -5.79
CA ASN A 109 0.60 -14.30 -6.82
C ASN A 109 0.34 -12.80 -6.62
N GLN A 110 1.36 -12.03 -6.29
CA GLN A 110 1.21 -10.65 -5.81
C GLN A 110 0.33 -9.80 -6.71
N GLN A 111 0.63 -9.71 -8.00
CA GLN A 111 -0.13 -8.87 -8.92
C GLN A 111 -1.62 -9.25 -8.94
N LEU A 112 -1.92 -10.52 -9.20
CA LEU A 112 -3.31 -10.99 -9.32
C LEU A 112 -4.12 -10.78 -8.03
N LEU A 113 -3.50 -11.08 -6.87
CA LEU A 113 -4.20 -11.02 -5.60
C LEU A 113 -4.23 -9.62 -4.99
N TYR A 114 -3.29 -8.73 -5.35
CA TYR A 114 -3.41 -7.30 -5.04
C TYR A 114 -4.51 -6.64 -5.90
N ASP A 115 -4.60 -6.96 -7.19
CA ASP A 115 -5.67 -6.47 -8.05
C ASP A 115 -7.04 -6.93 -7.54
N ALA A 116 -7.17 -8.21 -7.16
CA ALA A 116 -8.39 -8.74 -6.54
C ALA A 116 -8.71 -8.03 -5.21
N LEU A 117 -7.70 -7.68 -4.41
CA LEU A 117 -7.86 -6.96 -3.16
C LEU A 117 -8.38 -5.54 -3.40
N TYR A 118 -7.77 -4.79 -4.31
CA TYR A 118 -8.23 -3.45 -4.71
C TYR A 118 -9.66 -3.49 -5.26
N HIS A 119 -9.95 -4.42 -6.15
CA HIS A 119 -11.28 -4.59 -6.75
C HIS A 119 -12.34 -4.89 -5.68
N SER A 120 -12.05 -5.81 -4.76
CA SER A 120 -12.97 -6.17 -3.67
C SER A 120 -13.23 -5.03 -2.71
N VAL A 121 -12.20 -4.24 -2.36
CA VAL A 121 -12.34 -3.04 -1.52
C VAL A 121 -13.19 -1.99 -2.22
N SER A 122 -12.85 -1.64 -3.45
CA SER A 122 -13.59 -0.65 -4.24
C SER A 122 -15.05 -1.04 -4.44
N ALA A 123 -15.31 -2.30 -4.82
CA ALA A 123 -16.66 -2.80 -5.00
C ALA A 123 -17.47 -2.81 -3.68
N THR A 124 -16.79 -3.02 -2.53
CA THR A 124 -17.46 -2.98 -1.21
C THR A 124 -17.85 -1.56 -0.83
N ILE A 125 -16.92 -0.61 -1.00
CA ILE A 125 -17.18 0.80 -0.69
C ILE A 125 -18.30 1.34 -1.59
N ASN A 126 -18.20 1.16 -2.90
CA ASN A 126 -19.17 1.66 -3.85
C ASN A 126 -20.59 1.10 -3.57
N GLU A 127 -20.70 -0.22 -3.37
CA GLU A 127 -22.00 -0.85 -3.09
C GLU A 127 -22.66 -0.28 -1.84
N LEU A 128 -21.90 -0.10 -0.76
CA LEU A 128 -22.44 0.41 0.49
C LEU A 128 -22.72 1.90 0.45
N THR A 129 -21.86 2.69 -0.18
CA THR A 129 -22.06 4.15 -0.23
C THR A 129 -23.19 4.55 -1.18
N GLU A 130 -23.38 3.82 -2.28
CA GLU A 130 -24.47 4.05 -3.23
C GLU A 130 -25.82 3.53 -2.72
N ASP A 131 -25.85 2.62 -1.74
CA ASP A 131 -27.09 2.17 -1.11
C ASP A 131 -27.76 3.33 -0.34
N ALA A 132 -29.01 3.62 -0.68
CA ALA A 132 -29.81 4.67 -0.05
C ALA A 132 -30.00 4.49 1.47
N LYS A 133 -29.86 3.27 1.99
CA LYS A 133 -29.89 2.98 3.44
C LYS A 133 -28.69 3.59 4.17
N HIS A 134 -27.56 3.75 3.48
CA HIS A 134 -26.34 4.31 4.03
C HIS A 134 -26.20 5.78 3.60
N LEU A 135 -25.53 6.05 2.48
CA LEU A 135 -25.35 7.41 1.98
C LEU A 135 -26.23 7.71 0.77
N GLY A 136 -26.40 6.76 -0.15
CA GLY A 136 -27.11 6.95 -1.41
C GLY A 136 -26.40 7.91 -2.35
N ALA A 137 -25.06 7.91 -2.33
CA ALA A 137 -24.22 8.78 -3.11
C ALA A 137 -22.90 8.09 -3.48
N LYS A 138 -22.32 8.50 -4.60
CA LYS A 138 -20.99 8.09 -5.03
C LYS A 138 -19.94 8.92 -4.31
N VAL A 139 -19.03 8.27 -3.59
CA VAL A 139 -17.98 8.92 -2.78
C VAL A 139 -16.62 8.89 -3.48
N GLY A 140 -15.75 9.84 -3.11
CA GLY A 140 -14.34 9.79 -3.43
C GLY A 140 -13.55 9.04 -2.34
N TYR A 141 -12.53 8.29 -2.75
CA TYR A 141 -11.61 7.63 -1.81
C TYR A 141 -10.25 7.38 -2.44
N ILE A 142 -9.24 7.24 -1.59
CA ILE A 142 -7.87 6.86 -1.98
C ILE A 142 -7.53 5.54 -1.31
N CYS A 143 -7.12 4.55 -2.10
CA CYS A 143 -6.66 3.25 -1.63
C CYS A 143 -5.13 3.17 -1.69
N ILE A 144 -4.49 2.78 -0.60
CA ILE A 144 -3.03 2.64 -0.47
C ILE A 144 -2.72 1.23 0.01
N LEU A 145 -2.03 0.44 -0.82
CA LEU A 145 -1.57 -0.88 -0.44
C LEU A 145 -0.35 -0.80 0.46
N HIS A 146 -0.44 -1.41 1.63
CA HIS A 146 0.70 -1.75 2.46
C HIS A 146 0.93 -3.26 2.42
N THR A 147 2.19 -3.69 2.40
CA THR A 147 2.55 -5.11 2.35
C THR A 147 3.32 -5.59 3.59
N TRP A 148 3.40 -4.75 4.62
CA TRP A 148 4.10 -5.01 5.88
C TRP A 148 3.26 -4.66 7.10
N GLY A 149 3.40 -5.44 8.16
CA GLY A 149 2.85 -5.12 9.48
C GLY A 149 3.83 -4.28 10.32
N SER A 150 3.45 -3.94 11.55
CA SER A 150 4.26 -3.19 12.50
C SER A 150 5.62 -3.85 12.81
N GLU A 151 5.68 -5.17 12.73
CA GLU A 151 6.89 -5.97 12.93
C GLU A 151 7.68 -6.21 11.63
N MET A 152 7.38 -5.48 10.56
CA MET A 152 7.97 -5.62 9.23
C MET A 152 7.76 -7.02 8.60
N ASN A 153 6.85 -7.82 9.12
CA ASN A 153 6.42 -9.07 8.53
C ASN A 153 5.53 -8.81 7.30
N TYR A 154 5.48 -9.76 6.37
CA TYR A 154 4.61 -9.66 5.21
C TYR A 154 3.13 -9.72 5.63
N HIS A 155 2.42 -8.62 5.42
CA HIS A 155 1.02 -8.45 5.81
C HIS A 155 0.31 -7.49 4.84
N PRO A 156 -0.16 -7.98 3.68
CA PRO A 156 -0.84 -7.13 2.72
C PRO A 156 -2.20 -6.65 3.25
N HIS A 157 -2.41 -5.33 3.17
CA HIS A 157 -3.67 -4.70 3.56
C HIS A 157 -3.81 -3.36 2.83
N ILE A 158 -5.05 -2.89 2.69
CA ILE A 158 -5.34 -1.62 2.04
C ILE A 158 -5.82 -0.62 3.08
N HIS A 159 -5.11 0.50 3.17
CA HIS A 159 -5.59 1.71 3.81
C HIS A 159 -6.45 2.50 2.84
N VAL A 160 -7.61 2.95 3.31
CA VAL A 160 -8.51 3.78 2.52
C VAL A 160 -8.74 5.08 3.26
N ILE A 161 -8.51 6.19 2.58
CA ILE A 161 -8.98 7.51 2.99
C ILE A 161 -10.32 7.70 2.28
N LEU A 162 -11.40 7.63 3.04
CA LEU A 162 -12.78 7.66 2.53
C LEU A 162 -13.43 9.00 2.87
N LEU A 163 -13.93 9.70 1.86
CA LEU A 163 -14.70 10.93 2.05
C LEU A 163 -16.05 10.63 2.70
N GLY A 164 -16.44 11.37 3.73
CA GLY A 164 -17.70 11.22 4.46
C GLY A 164 -18.93 11.75 3.75
N GLY A 165 -18.79 12.18 2.49
CA GLY A 165 -19.86 12.64 1.64
C GLY A 165 -19.61 12.31 0.17
N GLY A 166 -20.62 12.55 -0.67
CA GLY A 166 -20.52 12.23 -2.08
C GLY A 166 -21.64 12.86 -2.91
N LEU A 167 -21.60 12.59 -4.21
CA LEU A 167 -22.58 13.07 -5.17
C LEU A 167 -23.67 12.03 -5.42
N THR A 168 -24.92 12.43 -5.22
CA THR A 168 -26.09 11.62 -5.59
C THR A 168 -26.20 11.50 -7.11
N ALA A 169 -27.09 10.61 -7.60
CA ALA A 169 -27.41 10.48 -9.02
C ALA A 169 -27.92 11.80 -9.66
N LYS A 170 -28.36 12.75 -8.84
CA LYS A 170 -28.81 14.09 -9.29
C LYS A 170 -27.70 15.16 -9.17
N ASN A 171 -26.44 14.74 -8.97
CA ASN A 171 -25.30 15.63 -8.74
C ASN A 171 -25.46 16.59 -7.55
N GLN A 172 -26.21 16.18 -6.53
CA GLN A 172 -26.35 16.92 -5.28
C GLN A 172 -25.40 16.35 -4.23
N TRP A 173 -24.72 17.21 -3.49
CA TRP A 173 -23.91 16.80 -2.36
C TRP A 173 -24.78 16.19 -1.27
N ARG A 174 -24.30 15.08 -0.68
CA ARG A 174 -24.91 14.44 0.47
C ARG A 174 -23.81 13.93 1.40
N ASP A 175 -23.92 14.21 2.67
CA ASP A 175 -23.07 13.69 3.73
C ASP A 175 -23.91 13.21 4.93
N LYS A 176 -23.26 12.62 5.91
CA LYS A 176 -23.84 12.14 7.16
C LYS A 176 -23.22 12.82 8.39
N GLY A 177 -22.47 13.92 8.17
CA GLY A 177 -21.74 14.61 9.22
C GLY A 177 -20.48 13.87 9.65
N GLU A 178 -20.05 14.10 10.88
CA GLU A 178 -18.76 13.59 11.41
C GLU A 178 -18.80 12.13 11.88
N GLU A 179 -19.98 11.52 11.96
CA GLU A 179 -20.10 10.13 12.36
C GLU A 179 -19.85 9.18 11.18
N PHE A 180 -19.13 8.09 11.46
CA PHE A 180 -18.89 7.06 10.46
C PHE A 180 -20.18 6.38 10.04
N PHE A 181 -20.53 6.52 8.79
CA PHE A 181 -21.85 6.18 8.25
C PHE A 181 -21.98 4.74 7.73
N LEU A 182 -20.88 3.99 7.63
CA LEU A 182 -20.89 2.61 7.13
C LEU A 182 -20.75 1.62 8.31
N PRO A 183 -21.70 0.67 8.47
CA PRO A 183 -21.58 -0.31 9.54
C PRO A 183 -20.39 -1.25 9.31
N VAL A 184 -19.40 -1.22 10.20
CA VAL A 184 -18.15 -2.01 10.09
C VAL A 184 -18.38 -3.49 9.88
N LYS A 185 -19.36 -4.07 10.59
CA LYS A 185 -19.74 -5.48 10.43
C LYS A 185 -20.26 -5.79 9.03
N VAL A 186 -20.96 -4.87 8.40
CA VAL A 186 -21.48 -5.03 7.03
C VAL A 186 -20.34 -4.89 6.02
N LEU A 187 -19.49 -3.86 6.18
CA LEU A 187 -18.25 -3.67 5.40
C LEU A 187 -17.42 -4.96 5.41
N SER A 188 -17.11 -5.47 6.59
CA SER A 188 -16.30 -6.66 6.79
C SER A 188 -16.90 -7.90 6.11
N LYS A 189 -18.20 -8.12 6.27
CA LYS A 189 -18.88 -9.27 5.69
C LYS A 189 -18.92 -9.21 4.16
N LEU A 190 -19.19 -8.03 3.61
CA LEU A 190 -19.29 -7.81 2.17
C LEU A 190 -17.92 -7.93 1.49
N PHE A 191 -16.90 -7.26 2.05
CA PHE A 191 -15.52 -7.37 1.60
C PHE A 191 -15.04 -8.82 1.60
N ARG A 192 -15.27 -9.54 2.71
CA ARG A 192 -14.94 -10.96 2.81
C ARG A 192 -15.57 -11.77 1.69
N GLY A 193 -16.87 -11.57 1.44
CA GLY A 193 -17.59 -12.29 0.39
C GLY A 193 -16.99 -12.06 -0.99
N LYS A 194 -16.72 -10.79 -1.33
CA LYS A 194 -16.15 -10.40 -2.62
C LYS A 194 -14.73 -10.93 -2.81
N TYR A 195 -13.84 -10.72 -1.83
CA TYR A 195 -12.45 -11.19 -1.94
C TYR A 195 -12.35 -12.71 -2.03
N LEU A 196 -13.15 -13.44 -1.25
CA LEU A 196 -13.22 -14.90 -1.34
C LEU A 196 -13.79 -15.39 -2.67
N HIS A 197 -14.72 -14.66 -3.26
CA HIS A 197 -15.24 -14.97 -4.58
C HIS A 197 -14.15 -14.85 -5.64
N GLU A 198 -13.42 -13.73 -5.66
CA GLU A 198 -12.29 -13.49 -6.56
C GLU A 198 -11.20 -14.58 -6.39
N LEU A 199 -10.79 -14.83 -5.16
CA LEU A 199 -9.79 -15.83 -4.85
C LEU A 199 -10.18 -17.23 -5.35
N LYS A 200 -11.44 -17.64 -5.13
CA LYS A 200 -11.96 -18.93 -5.60
C LYS A 200 -12.09 -19.01 -7.11
N THR A 201 -12.46 -17.92 -7.76
CA THR A 201 -12.52 -17.84 -9.22
C THR A 201 -11.13 -18.00 -9.83
N LEU A 202 -10.15 -17.28 -9.33
CA LEU A 202 -8.75 -17.40 -9.78
C LEU A 202 -8.19 -18.82 -9.56
N TRP A 203 -8.56 -19.45 -8.45
CA TRP A 203 -8.15 -20.85 -8.18
C TRP A 203 -8.80 -21.84 -9.18
N LYS A 204 -10.11 -21.73 -9.41
CA LYS A 204 -10.84 -22.58 -10.36
C LYS A 204 -10.35 -22.43 -11.79
N ASP A 205 -10.00 -21.22 -12.17
CA ASP A 205 -9.48 -20.89 -13.50
C ASP A 205 -8.01 -21.29 -13.69
N ASN A 206 -7.38 -21.95 -12.68
CA ASN A 206 -5.97 -22.31 -12.66
C ASN A 206 -5.00 -21.14 -12.91
N LYS A 207 -5.39 -19.92 -12.49
CA LYS A 207 -4.57 -18.72 -12.64
C LYS A 207 -3.57 -18.51 -11.51
N LEU A 208 -3.75 -19.23 -10.38
CA LEU A 208 -2.87 -19.13 -9.22
C LEU A 208 -1.66 -20.06 -9.36
N GLN A 209 -0.51 -19.53 -9.00
CA GLN A 209 0.74 -20.27 -8.89
C GLN A 209 1.00 -20.62 -7.42
N PHE A 210 1.60 -21.78 -7.18
CA PHE A 210 1.89 -22.27 -5.84
C PHE A 210 3.34 -22.73 -5.76
N PHE A 211 4.11 -22.14 -4.85
CA PHE A 211 5.51 -22.42 -4.62
C PHE A 211 5.83 -22.47 -3.14
N GLY A 212 6.80 -23.30 -2.74
CA GLY A 212 7.27 -23.38 -1.36
C GLY A 212 6.13 -23.61 -0.37
N SER A 213 5.97 -22.71 0.60
CA SER A 213 4.93 -22.82 1.64
C SER A 213 3.49 -22.74 1.12
N SER A 214 3.28 -22.23 -0.10
CA SER A 214 1.95 -22.20 -0.75
C SER A 214 1.58 -23.49 -1.50
N GLU A 215 2.52 -24.40 -1.74
CA GLU A 215 2.31 -25.63 -2.54
C GLU A 215 1.13 -26.48 -2.02
N LYS A 216 0.96 -26.57 -0.71
CA LYS A 216 -0.14 -27.30 -0.05
C LYS A 216 -1.54 -26.81 -0.48
N TYR A 217 -1.68 -25.58 -0.94
CA TYR A 217 -2.95 -24.98 -1.35
C TYR A 217 -3.33 -25.30 -2.80
N ARG A 218 -2.49 -26.03 -3.53
CA ARG A 218 -2.88 -26.66 -4.78
C ARG A 218 -3.98 -27.70 -4.58
N ASN A 219 -4.01 -28.33 -3.39
CA ASN A 219 -5.07 -29.25 -3.00
C ASN A 219 -6.35 -28.49 -2.64
N HIS A 220 -7.49 -28.93 -3.21
CA HIS A 220 -8.79 -28.29 -3.03
C HIS A 220 -9.24 -28.19 -1.56
N TYR A 221 -9.02 -29.25 -0.78
CA TYR A 221 -9.44 -29.28 0.63
C TYR A 221 -8.66 -28.27 1.47
N THR A 222 -7.35 -28.23 1.28
CA THR A 222 -6.48 -27.27 1.99
C THR A 222 -6.77 -25.84 1.57
N PHE A 223 -6.98 -25.58 0.28
CA PHE A 223 -7.36 -24.27 -0.23
C PHE A 223 -8.72 -23.84 0.31
N LYS A 224 -9.71 -24.74 0.30
CA LYS A 224 -11.04 -24.48 0.85
C LYS A 224 -10.95 -24.14 2.35
N ALA A 225 -10.20 -24.90 3.13
CA ALA A 225 -10.02 -24.66 4.57
C ALA A 225 -9.47 -23.25 4.84
N VAL A 226 -8.40 -22.84 4.15
CA VAL A 226 -7.79 -21.51 4.34
C VAL A 226 -8.70 -20.39 3.86
N SER A 227 -9.48 -20.61 2.81
CA SER A 227 -10.42 -19.60 2.28
C SER A 227 -11.63 -19.34 3.18
N TYR A 228 -11.90 -20.19 4.17
CA TYR A 228 -12.96 -20.00 5.17
C TYR A 228 -12.49 -19.32 6.45
N THR A 229 -11.18 -19.25 6.69
CA THR A 229 -10.62 -18.58 7.85
C THR A 229 -10.77 -17.05 7.74
N HIS A 230 -11.05 -16.46 8.80
CA HIS A 230 -11.36 -15.08 9.22
C HIS A 230 -10.83 -13.92 8.37
N LEU A 231 -11.45 -13.60 7.25
CA LEU A 231 -11.33 -12.27 6.65
C LEU A 231 -12.13 -11.27 7.51
N ARG A 232 -11.44 -10.28 8.07
CA ARG A 232 -12.05 -9.20 8.83
C ARG A 232 -11.65 -7.87 8.20
N ALA A 233 -12.60 -6.97 7.99
CA ALA A 233 -12.29 -5.56 7.95
C ALA A 233 -12.24 -5.08 9.40
N HIS A 234 -11.15 -4.44 9.78
CA HIS A 234 -11.05 -3.72 11.03
C HIS A 234 -11.14 -2.24 10.71
N GLU A 235 -12.05 -1.56 11.42
CA GLU A 235 -12.04 -0.14 11.52
C GLU A 235 -10.87 0.26 12.43
N THR A 236 -10.04 1.19 11.98
CA THR A 236 -9.17 1.96 12.84
C THR A 236 -9.62 3.40 12.79
N ARG A 237 -10.13 3.85 13.93
CA ARG A 237 -10.30 5.18 14.51
C ARG A 237 -10.23 6.42 13.61
N HIS A 238 -11.18 7.30 13.85
CA HIS A 238 -11.12 8.75 13.70
C HIS A 238 -9.83 9.30 14.31
N ASP A 239 -8.89 9.74 13.51
CA ASP A 239 -7.87 10.73 13.83
C ASP A 239 -7.11 11.03 12.55
N LEU A 240 -7.77 11.68 11.59
CA LEU A 240 -7.11 12.40 10.51
C LEU A 240 -7.35 13.89 10.78
N VAL A 241 -6.42 14.50 11.50
CA VAL A 241 -6.21 15.94 11.51
C VAL A 241 -5.14 16.28 10.51
#